data_49d9be426effb3828831b6e626f774b1
#
_entry.id   49d9be426effb3828831b6e626f774b1
#
_cell.length_a   1.000
_cell.length_b   1.000
_cell.length_c   1.000
_cell.angle_alpha   90.00
_cell.angle_beta   90.00
_cell.angle_gamma   90.00
#
_symmetry.space_group_name_H-M   'P 1'
#
loop_
_entity.id
_entity.type
_entity.pdbx_description
1 polymer ?
#
loop_
_entity_poly.entity_id
_entity_poly.type
_entity_poly.pdbx_seq_one_letter_code
_entity_poly.pdbx_strand_id
1 'polypeptide(L)'
;MLFRSIREEADASESEKKITEVNAGIYCFEIKELFDALSKVSNQNRQGEFYLTDAIEILVREKKKVIGVLFEDSEETLGINDRIALAQAEKVLQKRVNQFHMENGVTLQGNDDIWIDTHSEIASDVVIESGCRIFKSKIGGASRIEAQSRVQESVLGSRVKIKQGSVIEESKIGHETTVGPYAHLRPGSILGSQVKIGNF
;
A
#
# COMPACT_ATOMS: atom_id res chain seq x y z
N MET A 1 -10.15 29.61 -4.69
CA MET A 1 -11.25 29.54 -3.71
C MET A 1 -10.79 30.20 -2.42
N LEU A 2 -11.61 31.03 -1.77
CA LEU A 2 -11.22 31.61 -0.48
C LEU A 2 -11.49 30.53 0.59
N PHE A 3 -10.42 29.93 1.13
CA PHE A 3 -10.48 29.03 2.25
C PHE A 3 -11.00 29.79 3.50
N ARG A 4 -11.90 29.18 4.27
CA ARG A 4 -12.51 29.84 5.43
C ARG A 4 -12.23 29.11 6.73
N SER A 5 -12.56 27.86 6.81
CA SER A 5 -12.40 27.02 8.01
C SER A 5 -12.48 25.53 7.65
N ILE A 6 -12.07 24.69 8.58
CA ILE A 6 -12.34 23.25 8.59
C ILE A 6 -13.37 23.01 9.68
N ARG A 7 -14.40 22.20 9.43
CA ARG A 7 -15.40 21.81 10.42
C ARG A 7 -15.32 20.31 10.66
N GLU A 8 -15.23 19.92 11.91
CA GLU A 8 -15.35 18.53 12.31
C GLU A 8 -16.80 18.07 12.11
N GLU A 9 -16.98 16.81 11.72
CA GLU A 9 -18.31 16.26 11.40
C GLU A 9 -19.32 16.42 12.56
N ALA A 10 -18.84 16.23 13.81
CA ALA A 10 -19.66 16.38 15.01
C ALA A 10 -20.23 17.78 15.21
N ASP A 11 -19.51 18.81 14.74
CA ASP A 11 -19.88 20.22 14.87
C ASP A 11 -20.48 20.81 13.59
N ALA A 12 -20.49 20.04 12.49
CA ALA A 12 -20.99 20.49 11.20
C ALA A 12 -22.51 20.57 11.15
N SER A 13 -23.04 21.63 10.53
CA SER A 13 -24.45 21.76 10.18
C SER A 13 -24.85 20.80 9.06
N GLU A 14 -26.15 20.56 8.88
CA GLU A 14 -26.68 19.70 7.80
C GLU A 14 -26.31 20.20 6.37
N SER A 15 -26.06 21.49 6.22
CA SER A 15 -25.56 22.06 4.96
C SER A 15 -24.07 21.83 4.77
N GLU A 16 -23.26 21.87 5.83
CA GLU A 16 -21.82 21.64 5.79
C GLU A 16 -21.52 20.16 5.53
N LYS A 17 -22.28 19.22 6.10
CA LYS A 17 -22.16 17.78 5.83
C LYS A 17 -22.36 17.39 4.36
N LYS A 18 -22.93 18.26 3.54
CA LYS A 18 -23.07 18.04 2.09
C LYS A 18 -21.82 18.43 1.27
N ILE A 19 -20.82 19.04 1.92
CA ILE A 19 -19.57 19.40 1.29
C ILE A 19 -18.77 18.12 1.06
N THR A 20 -18.33 17.90 -0.19
CA THR A 20 -17.56 16.71 -0.59
C THR A 20 -16.05 16.90 -0.47
N GLU A 21 -15.59 18.14 -0.27
CA GLU A 21 -14.19 18.44 0.00
C GLU A 21 -13.91 18.18 1.49
N VAL A 22 -13.02 17.23 1.76
CA VAL A 22 -12.67 16.79 3.10
C VAL A 22 -11.23 17.12 3.45
N ASN A 23 -10.98 17.28 4.75
CA ASN A 23 -9.65 17.54 5.26
C ASN A 23 -8.85 16.24 5.36
N ALA A 24 -7.67 16.21 4.69
CA ALA A 24 -6.77 15.07 4.72
C ALA A 24 -5.91 14.96 6.01
N GLY A 25 -5.97 15.97 6.89
CA GLY A 25 -5.17 16.00 8.11
C GLY A 25 -3.67 16.25 7.90
N ILE A 26 -3.27 16.70 6.71
CA ILE A 26 -1.87 16.98 6.37
C ILE A 26 -1.67 18.48 6.29
N TYR A 27 -0.73 19.02 7.08
CA TYR A 27 -0.51 20.45 7.20
C TYR A 27 0.96 20.82 7.12
N CYS A 28 1.23 22.01 6.60
CA CYS A 28 2.52 22.67 6.68
C CYS A 28 2.33 24.09 7.22
N PHE A 29 3.01 24.43 8.31
CA PHE A 29 2.90 25.71 8.97
C PHE A 29 4.24 26.41 9.11
N GLU A 30 4.20 27.74 9.13
CA GLU A 30 5.23 28.52 9.77
C GLU A 30 5.16 28.30 11.30
N ILE A 31 6.25 27.83 11.91
CA ILE A 31 6.29 27.39 13.31
C ILE A 31 5.76 28.47 14.27
N LYS A 32 6.18 29.73 14.12
CA LYS A 32 5.75 30.83 14.96
C LYS A 32 4.24 31.04 14.89
N GLU A 33 3.71 31.08 13.66
CA GLU A 33 2.27 31.29 13.42
C GLU A 33 1.43 30.14 14.01
N LEU A 34 1.93 28.90 13.91
CA LEU A 34 1.27 27.74 14.51
C LEU A 34 1.16 27.87 16.03
N PHE A 35 2.27 28.15 16.73
CA PHE A 35 2.25 28.25 18.19
C PHE A 35 1.44 29.47 18.68
N ASP A 36 1.47 30.58 17.97
CA ASP A 36 0.64 31.74 18.26
C ASP A 36 -0.86 31.39 18.08
N ALA A 37 -1.24 30.64 17.09
CA ALA A 37 -2.61 30.17 16.88
C ALA A 37 -3.02 29.11 17.92
N LEU A 38 -2.19 28.13 18.21
CA LEU A 38 -2.47 27.08 19.21
C LEU A 38 -2.72 27.62 20.58
N SER A 39 -2.06 28.73 21.00
CA SER A 39 -2.29 29.40 22.28
C SER A 39 -3.72 29.97 22.42
N LYS A 40 -4.46 30.12 21.33
CA LYS A 40 -5.80 30.66 21.23
C LYS A 40 -6.89 29.62 20.99
N VAL A 41 -6.49 28.37 20.70
CA VAL A 41 -7.44 27.25 20.51
C VAL A 41 -8.15 26.97 21.83
N SER A 42 -9.44 26.71 21.77
CA SER A 42 -10.26 26.35 22.94
C SER A 42 -10.87 24.94 22.72
N ASN A 43 -11.38 24.36 23.80
CA ASN A 43 -12.11 23.10 23.76
C ASN A 43 -13.64 23.31 23.85
N GLN A 44 -14.13 24.46 23.44
CA GLN A 44 -15.56 24.78 23.44
C GLN A 44 -16.26 24.24 22.20
N ASN A 45 -16.29 22.92 22.07
CA ASN A 45 -16.92 22.15 20.98
C ASN A 45 -17.71 20.99 21.58
N ARG A 46 -18.43 20.22 20.74
CA ARG A 46 -19.27 19.11 21.20
C ARG A 46 -18.49 17.97 21.88
N GLN A 47 -17.26 17.79 21.54
CA GLN A 47 -16.41 16.71 22.08
C GLN A 47 -15.57 17.17 23.27
N GLY A 48 -15.47 18.49 23.54
CA GLY A 48 -14.65 19.06 24.60
C GLY A 48 -13.15 18.94 24.36
N GLU A 49 -12.74 18.78 23.12
CA GLU A 49 -11.35 18.53 22.69
C GLU A 49 -10.72 19.76 22.04
N PHE A 50 -9.39 19.84 22.07
CA PHE A 50 -8.64 20.87 21.33
C PHE A 50 -8.40 20.40 19.91
N TYR A 51 -9.02 21.06 18.93
CA TYR A 51 -8.84 20.70 17.52
C TYR A 51 -7.72 21.51 16.87
N LEU A 52 -6.80 20.81 16.21
CA LEU A 52 -5.78 21.48 15.38
C LEU A 52 -6.42 22.28 14.23
N THR A 53 -7.55 21.85 13.74
CA THR A 53 -8.33 22.51 12.68
C THR A 53 -8.79 23.92 13.09
N ASP A 54 -8.99 24.18 14.38
CA ASP A 54 -9.34 25.53 14.89
C ASP A 54 -8.18 26.51 14.71
N ALA A 55 -6.94 26.05 14.75
CA ALA A 55 -5.77 26.91 14.49
C ALA A 55 -5.83 27.48 13.06
N ILE A 56 -6.34 26.74 12.09
CA ILE A 56 -6.52 27.20 10.71
C ILE A 56 -7.55 28.35 10.65
N GLU A 57 -8.69 28.20 11.36
CA GLU A 57 -9.70 29.24 11.42
C GLU A 57 -9.17 30.52 12.07
N ILE A 58 -8.38 30.40 13.15
CA ILE A 58 -7.72 31.53 13.82
C ILE A 58 -6.79 32.25 12.84
N LEU A 59 -5.93 31.51 12.10
CA LEU A 59 -5.02 32.09 11.12
C LEU A 59 -5.77 32.84 10.01
N VAL A 60 -6.87 32.28 9.51
CA VAL A 60 -7.72 32.93 8.50
C VAL A 60 -8.33 34.22 9.08
N ARG A 61 -8.85 34.19 10.31
CA ARG A 61 -9.43 35.36 11.00
C ARG A 61 -8.40 36.46 11.21
N GLU A 62 -7.14 36.10 11.46
CA GLU A 62 -6.00 37.02 11.60
C GLU A 62 -5.43 37.49 10.26
N LYS A 63 -6.10 37.14 9.16
CA LYS A 63 -5.69 37.51 7.80
C LYS A 63 -4.30 36.96 7.38
N LYS A 64 -3.88 35.86 7.99
CA LYS A 64 -2.69 35.15 7.56
C LYS A 64 -2.96 34.43 6.24
N LYS A 65 -1.90 34.15 5.48
CA LYS A 65 -2.02 33.43 4.23
C LYS A 65 -2.26 31.94 4.50
N VAL A 66 -3.47 31.45 4.21
CA VAL A 66 -3.82 30.02 4.26
C VAL A 66 -4.18 29.56 2.86
N ILE A 67 -3.59 28.45 2.43
CA ILE A 67 -3.82 27.86 1.10
C ILE A 67 -4.27 26.42 1.30
N GLY A 68 -5.41 26.04 0.70
CA GLY A 68 -5.79 24.65 0.51
C GLY A 68 -5.16 24.10 -0.75
N VAL A 69 -4.54 22.92 -0.65
CA VAL A 69 -4.02 22.16 -1.77
C VAL A 69 -4.96 21.00 -2.01
N LEU A 70 -5.57 20.96 -3.19
CA LEU A 70 -6.45 19.87 -3.58
C LEU A 70 -5.61 18.68 -4.06
N PHE A 71 -5.85 17.52 -3.48
CA PHE A 71 -5.33 16.24 -3.99
C PHE A 71 -6.38 15.62 -4.91
N GLU A 72 -5.97 15.28 -6.13
CA GLU A 72 -6.86 14.65 -7.11
C GLU A 72 -7.13 13.17 -6.77
N ASP A 73 -6.12 12.48 -6.22
CA ASP A 73 -6.24 11.09 -5.79
C ASP A 73 -6.59 11.01 -4.29
N SER A 74 -7.88 10.83 -4.02
CA SER A 74 -8.39 10.70 -2.65
C SER A 74 -7.87 9.43 -1.93
N GLU A 75 -7.39 8.43 -2.65
CA GLU A 75 -6.85 7.20 -2.06
C GLU A 75 -5.51 7.45 -1.34
N GLU A 76 -4.76 8.51 -1.72
CA GLU A 76 -3.51 8.88 -1.04
C GLU A 76 -3.72 9.49 0.35
N THR A 77 -4.92 9.96 0.62
CA THR A 77 -5.26 10.66 1.87
C THR A 77 -6.19 9.87 2.77
N LEU A 78 -6.33 8.56 2.53
CA LEU A 78 -7.16 7.68 3.34
C LEU A 78 -6.69 7.64 4.80
N GLY A 79 -7.54 8.11 5.71
CA GLY A 79 -7.34 7.95 7.15
C GLY A 79 -7.62 6.51 7.58
N ILE A 80 -6.69 5.92 8.34
CA ILE A 80 -6.84 4.54 8.86
C ILE A 80 -7.16 4.62 10.34
N ASN A 81 -8.44 4.64 10.69
CA ASN A 81 -8.92 4.75 12.07
C ASN A 81 -9.47 3.42 12.62
N ASP A 82 -9.77 2.47 11.75
CA ASP A 82 -10.30 1.16 12.12
C ASP A 82 -9.77 0.05 11.20
N ARG A 83 -10.16 -1.19 11.49
CA ARG A 83 -9.73 -2.36 10.71
C ARG A 83 -10.35 -2.43 9.32
N ILE A 84 -11.48 -1.79 9.10
CA ILE A 84 -12.14 -1.74 7.79
C ILE A 84 -11.35 -0.80 6.89
N ALA A 85 -11.01 0.38 7.38
CA ALA A 85 -10.16 1.34 6.68
C ALA A 85 -8.76 0.76 6.39
N LEU A 86 -8.18 0.01 7.35
CA LEU A 86 -6.92 -0.70 7.13
C LEU A 86 -7.01 -1.70 5.98
N ALA A 87 -8.06 -2.52 5.93
CA ALA A 87 -8.25 -3.49 4.86
C ALA A 87 -8.48 -2.83 3.50
N GLN A 88 -9.11 -1.65 3.46
CA GLN A 88 -9.27 -0.85 2.25
C GLN A 88 -7.92 -0.29 1.77
N ALA A 89 -7.13 0.29 2.66
CA ALA A 89 -5.81 0.82 2.33
C ALA A 89 -4.86 -0.28 1.83
N GLU A 90 -4.94 -1.48 2.42
CA GLU A 90 -4.16 -2.65 1.98
C GLU A 90 -4.51 -3.04 0.53
N LYS A 91 -5.80 -3.04 0.17
CA LYS A 91 -6.24 -3.32 -1.22
C LYS A 91 -5.76 -2.26 -2.21
N VAL A 92 -5.78 -0.99 -1.81
CA VAL A 92 -5.27 0.11 -2.64
C VAL A 92 -3.77 -0.10 -2.90
N LEU A 93 -3.01 -0.39 -1.86
CA LEU A 93 -1.57 -0.64 -1.99
C LEU A 93 -1.30 -1.88 -2.86
N GLN A 94 -2.00 -2.98 -2.64
CA GLN A 94 -1.90 -4.19 -3.47
C GLN A 94 -2.13 -3.87 -4.95
N LYS A 95 -3.20 -3.12 -5.26
CA LYS A 95 -3.52 -2.73 -6.64
C LYS A 95 -2.39 -1.92 -7.28
N ARG A 96 -1.83 -0.95 -6.56
CA ARG A 96 -0.72 -0.11 -7.04
C ARG A 96 0.55 -0.93 -7.29
N VAL A 97 0.92 -1.81 -6.38
CA VAL A 97 2.08 -2.71 -6.52
C VAL A 97 1.88 -3.64 -7.72
N ASN A 98 0.72 -4.26 -7.85
CA ASN A 98 0.41 -5.15 -8.96
C ASN A 98 0.44 -4.39 -10.30
N GLN A 99 -0.13 -3.19 -10.36
CA GLN A 99 -0.09 -2.34 -11.55
C GLN A 99 1.35 -1.99 -11.94
N PHE A 100 2.19 -1.59 -10.98
CA PHE A 100 3.61 -1.32 -11.22
C PHE A 100 4.31 -2.51 -11.87
N HIS A 101 4.10 -3.73 -11.38
CA HIS A 101 4.70 -4.92 -11.97
C HIS A 101 4.16 -5.22 -13.38
N MET A 102 2.86 -5.04 -13.62
CA MET A 102 2.28 -5.22 -14.96
C MET A 102 2.84 -4.20 -15.96
N GLU A 103 3.00 -2.96 -15.59
CA GLU A 103 3.63 -1.92 -16.42
C GLU A 103 5.09 -2.22 -16.74
N ASN A 104 5.77 -3.00 -15.88
CA ASN A 104 7.14 -3.47 -16.07
C ASN A 104 7.23 -4.88 -16.72
N GLY A 105 6.18 -5.34 -17.37
CA GLY A 105 6.19 -6.54 -18.20
C GLY A 105 5.91 -7.85 -17.47
N VAL A 106 5.36 -7.81 -16.26
CA VAL A 106 4.88 -9.00 -15.52
C VAL A 106 3.43 -9.29 -15.90
N THR A 107 3.10 -10.54 -16.12
CA THR A 107 1.72 -10.99 -16.36
C THR A 107 1.10 -11.52 -15.07
N LEU A 108 0.03 -10.86 -14.58
CA LEU A 108 -0.73 -11.31 -13.42
C LEU A 108 -2.06 -11.92 -13.90
N GLN A 109 -2.27 -13.20 -13.64
CA GLN A 109 -3.50 -13.91 -13.97
C GLN A 109 -4.36 -14.05 -12.71
N GLY A 110 -5.44 -13.27 -12.60
CA GLY A 110 -6.25 -13.14 -11.37
C GLY A 110 -5.71 -12.07 -10.44
N ASN A 111 -5.54 -10.85 -10.97
CA ASN A 111 -4.89 -9.72 -10.30
C ASN A 111 -5.42 -9.40 -8.88
N ASP A 112 -6.70 -9.62 -8.61
CA ASP A 112 -7.34 -9.21 -7.36
C ASP A 112 -6.96 -10.07 -6.14
N ASP A 113 -6.40 -11.26 -6.35
CA ASP A 113 -6.00 -12.20 -5.30
C ASP A 113 -4.50 -12.51 -5.28
N ILE A 114 -3.72 -11.78 -6.07
CA ILE A 114 -2.25 -11.87 -6.07
C ILE A 114 -1.69 -10.80 -5.15
N TRP A 115 -0.85 -11.22 -4.20
CA TRP A 115 -0.21 -10.36 -3.22
C TRP A 115 1.28 -10.30 -3.43
N ILE A 116 1.79 -9.12 -3.80
CA ILE A 116 3.21 -8.83 -3.96
C ILE A 116 3.53 -7.66 -3.02
N ASP A 117 4.58 -7.79 -2.22
CA ASP A 117 5.02 -6.69 -1.35
C ASP A 117 5.88 -5.66 -2.12
N THR A 118 6.07 -4.52 -1.50
CA THR A 118 6.85 -3.41 -2.09
C THR A 118 8.37 -3.67 -2.17
N HIS A 119 8.86 -4.73 -1.56
CA HIS A 119 10.29 -5.09 -1.52
C HIS A 119 10.65 -6.19 -2.53
N SER A 120 9.68 -6.78 -3.20
CA SER A 120 9.92 -7.82 -4.19
C SER A 120 10.33 -7.23 -5.53
N GLU A 121 11.33 -7.84 -6.14
CA GLU A 121 11.85 -7.48 -7.46
C GLU A 121 11.46 -8.59 -8.46
N ILE A 122 10.65 -8.28 -9.44
CA ILE A 122 10.17 -9.25 -10.43
C ILE A 122 10.57 -8.75 -11.81
N ALA A 123 11.35 -9.58 -12.53
CA ALA A 123 11.80 -9.25 -13.87
C ALA A 123 10.66 -9.36 -14.90
N SER A 124 10.87 -8.83 -16.10
CA SER A 124 9.93 -8.92 -17.21
C SER A 124 9.64 -10.37 -17.63
N ASP A 125 8.52 -10.58 -18.30
CA ASP A 125 8.05 -11.87 -18.82
C ASP A 125 7.78 -12.94 -17.75
N VAL A 126 7.74 -12.56 -16.48
CA VAL A 126 7.28 -13.43 -15.40
C VAL A 126 5.76 -13.54 -15.44
N VAL A 127 5.24 -14.76 -15.29
CA VAL A 127 3.80 -15.03 -15.18
C VAL A 127 3.48 -15.49 -13.76
N ILE A 128 2.53 -14.83 -13.11
CA ILE A 128 2.07 -15.15 -11.76
C ILE A 128 0.57 -15.45 -11.83
N GLU A 129 0.17 -16.60 -11.33
CA GLU A 129 -1.21 -17.03 -11.33
C GLU A 129 -1.93 -16.67 -10.03
N SER A 130 -3.25 -16.79 -10.05
CA SER A 130 -4.21 -16.48 -8.98
C SER A 130 -3.81 -17.07 -7.62
N GLY A 131 -4.06 -16.32 -6.55
CA GLY A 131 -3.82 -16.74 -5.16
C GLY A 131 -2.35 -16.79 -4.73
N CYS A 132 -1.43 -16.33 -5.59
CA CYS A 132 -0.02 -16.31 -5.25
C CYS A 132 0.31 -15.22 -4.23
N ARG A 133 1.30 -15.51 -3.36
CA ARG A 133 1.85 -14.56 -2.38
C ARG A 133 3.36 -14.48 -2.52
N ILE A 134 3.88 -13.28 -2.76
CA ILE A 134 5.30 -13.03 -2.99
C ILE A 134 5.77 -11.93 -2.04
N PHE A 135 6.74 -12.25 -1.21
CA PHE A 135 7.27 -11.34 -0.19
C PHE A 135 8.79 -11.33 -0.20
N LYS A 136 9.38 -10.12 -0.22
CA LYS A 136 10.82 -9.88 -0.12
C LYS A 136 11.66 -10.80 -1.01
N SER A 137 11.22 -11.02 -2.24
CA SER A 137 11.79 -12.02 -3.11
C SER A 137 12.25 -11.43 -4.44
N LYS A 138 13.25 -12.06 -5.05
CA LYS A 138 13.72 -11.71 -6.40
C LYS A 138 13.38 -12.83 -7.35
N ILE A 139 12.69 -12.52 -8.45
CA ILE A 139 12.24 -13.50 -9.46
C ILE A 139 12.81 -13.12 -10.82
N GLY A 140 13.65 -13.98 -11.35
CA GLY A 140 14.27 -13.82 -12.66
C GLY A 140 13.30 -14.01 -13.82
N GLY A 141 13.61 -13.36 -14.95
CA GLY A 141 12.74 -13.25 -16.12
C GLY A 141 12.30 -14.58 -16.72
N ALA A 142 11.16 -14.54 -17.41
CA ALA A 142 10.50 -15.69 -18.04
C ALA A 142 10.19 -16.85 -17.08
N SER A 143 10.08 -16.57 -15.79
CA SER A 143 9.67 -17.54 -14.76
C SER A 143 8.16 -17.63 -14.65
N ARG A 144 7.66 -18.73 -14.12
CA ARG A 144 6.23 -18.94 -13.90
C ARG A 144 5.96 -19.39 -12.48
N ILE A 145 5.08 -18.68 -11.80
CA ILE A 145 4.60 -19.01 -10.46
C ILE A 145 3.14 -19.42 -10.59
N GLU A 146 2.88 -20.71 -10.49
CA GLU A 146 1.54 -21.28 -10.65
C GLU A 146 0.69 -21.03 -9.40
N ALA A 147 -0.62 -21.15 -9.56
CA ALA A 147 -1.64 -20.74 -8.62
C ALA A 147 -1.40 -21.20 -7.16
N GLN A 148 -1.79 -20.35 -6.21
CA GLN A 148 -1.75 -20.62 -4.77
C GLN A 148 -0.35 -20.91 -4.21
N SER A 149 0.70 -20.54 -4.94
CA SER A 149 2.08 -20.69 -4.48
C SER A 149 2.50 -19.50 -3.61
N ARG A 150 3.40 -19.77 -2.65
CA ARG A 150 4.01 -18.75 -1.80
C ARG A 150 5.52 -18.72 -2.02
N VAL A 151 6.07 -17.53 -2.23
CA VAL A 151 7.51 -17.29 -2.35
C VAL A 151 7.88 -16.19 -1.36
N GLN A 152 8.73 -16.51 -0.41
CA GLN A 152 9.13 -15.59 0.65
C GLN A 152 10.64 -15.57 0.82
N GLU A 153 11.22 -14.37 0.93
CA GLU A 153 12.64 -14.12 1.22
C GLU A 153 13.59 -14.97 0.35
N SER A 154 13.22 -15.17 -0.91
CA SER A 154 13.87 -16.13 -1.81
C SER A 154 14.36 -15.48 -3.09
N VAL A 155 15.37 -16.12 -3.70
CA VAL A 155 15.95 -15.68 -4.97
C VAL A 155 15.79 -16.79 -5.99
N LEU A 156 15.02 -16.51 -7.06
CA LEU A 156 14.77 -17.41 -8.18
C LEU A 156 15.51 -16.88 -9.42
N GLY A 157 16.26 -17.77 -10.05
CA GLY A 157 16.88 -17.50 -11.36
C GLY A 157 15.84 -17.33 -12.47
N SER A 158 16.29 -17.17 -13.70
CA SER A 158 15.41 -17.03 -14.86
C SER A 158 14.85 -18.40 -15.31
N ARG A 159 13.66 -18.36 -15.91
CA ARG A 159 12.96 -19.55 -16.44
C ARG A 159 12.69 -20.62 -15.37
N VAL A 160 12.53 -20.19 -14.11
CA VAL A 160 12.14 -21.07 -13.00
C VAL A 160 10.63 -21.30 -13.06
N LYS A 161 10.22 -22.54 -12.81
CA LYS A 161 8.81 -22.90 -12.71
C LYS A 161 8.47 -23.40 -11.31
N ILE A 162 7.70 -22.60 -10.58
CA ILE A 162 7.10 -23.00 -9.31
C ILE A 162 5.69 -23.48 -9.61
N LYS A 163 5.46 -24.77 -9.41
CA LYS A 163 4.15 -25.37 -9.66
C LYS A 163 3.19 -25.14 -8.53
N GLN A 164 1.92 -25.28 -8.85
CA GLN A 164 0.77 -24.99 -7.99
C GLN A 164 0.96 -25.42 -6.52
N GLY A 165 0.57 -24.55 -5.59
CA GLY A 165 0.50 -24.85 -4.18
C GLY A 165 1.86 -25.06 -3.49
N SER A 166 2.97 -24.72 -4.17
CA SER A 166 4.30 -24.85 -3.58
C SER A 166 4.65 -23.68 -2.68
N VAL A 167 5.41 -23.96 -1.61
CA VAL A 167 5.88 -23.00 -0.63
C VAL A 167 7.40 -22.93 -0.71
N ILE A 168 7.93 -21.73 -0.94
CA ILE A 168 9.37 -21.48 -1.08
C ILE A 168 9.74 -20.42 -0.04
N GLU A 169 10.59 -20.79 0.91
CA GLU A 169 11.00 -19.93 2.01
C GLU A 169 12.51 -19.84 2.09
N GLU A 170 13.04 -18.63 2.21
CA GLU A 170 14.47 -18.31 2.41
C GLU A 170 15.41 -19.18 1.56
N SER A 171 15.07 -19.36 0.29
CA SER A 171 15.71 -20.33 -0.60
C SER A 171 16.35 -19.66 -1.81
N LYS A 172 17.36 -20.31 -2.39
CA LYS A 172 17.98 -19.91 -3.66
C LYS A 172 17.77 -20.98 -4.71
N ILE A 173 17.21 -20.60 -5.85
CA ILE A 173 16.87 -21.52 -6.93
C ILE A 173 17.58 -21.07 -8.21
N GLY A 174 18.39 -21.93 -8.78
CA GLY A 174 19.08 -21.69 -10.06
C GLY A 174 18.14 -21.66 -11.25
N HIS A 175 18.68 -21.26 -12.39
CA HIS A 175 17.93 -21.09 -13.64
C HIS A 175 17.30 -22.40 -14.13
N GLU A 176 16.17 -22.31 -14.85
CA GLU A 176 15.51 -23.43 -15.53
C GLU A 176 15.09 -24.59 -14.60
N THR A 177 14.99 -24.30 -13.32
CA THR A 177 14.60 -25.27 -12.29
C THR A 177 13.09 -25.32 -12.14
N THR A 178 12.56 -26.52 -11.92
CA THR A 178 11.12 -26.75 -11.69
C THR A 178 10.91 -27.31 -10.29
N VAL A 179 10.00 -26.73 -9.53
CA VAL A 179 9.67 -27.13 -8.16
C VAL A 179 8.17 -27.41 -8.03
N GLY A 180 7.81 -28.53 -7.46
CA GLY A 180 6.44 -28.91 -7.14
C GLY A 180 5.76 -29.78 -8.22
N PRO A 181 4.43 -29.95 -8.17
CA PRO A 181 3.48 -29.18 -7.33
C PRO A 181 3.54 -29.53 -5.83
N TYR A 182 2.96 -28.67 -4.99
CA TYR A 182 2.83 -28.89 -3.53
C TYR A 182 4.15 -29.22 -2.83
N ALA A 183 5.26 -28.71 -3.33
CA ALA A 183 6.54 -28.86 -2.69
C ALA A 183 6.78 -27.77 -1.64
N HIS A 184 7.51 -28.09 -0.59
CA HIS A 184 7.96 -27.12 0.39
C HIS A 184 9.48 -27.07 0.43
N LEU A 185 10.05 -25.98 -0.06
CA LEU A 185 11.46 -25.67 0.13
C LEU A 185 11.61 -24.86 1.42
N ARG A 186 12.29 -25.47 2.39
CA ARG A 186 12.51 -24.89 3.72
C ARG A 186 13.63 -23.85 3.71
N PRO A 187 13.69 -22.98 4.71
CA PRO A 187 14.77 -22.02 4.87
C PRO A 187 16.17 -22.62 4.69
N GLY A 188 17.01 -21.91 3.94
CA GLY A 188 18.37 -22.33 3.64
C GLY A 188 18.51 -23.31 2.47
N SER A 189 17.43 -23.66 1.77
CA SER A 189 17.53 -24.56 0.60
C SER A 189 18.24 -23.89 -0.56
N ILE A 190 19.18 -24.59 -1.17
CA ILE A 190 19.90 -24.12 -2.36
C ILE A 190 19.77 -25.16 -3.46
N LEU A 191 19.12 -24.79 -4.58
CA LEU A 191 18.99 -25.61 -5.76
C LEU A 191 19.84 -25.02 -6.89
N GLY A 192 20.58 -25.90 -7.58
CA GLY A 192 21.30 -25.53 -8.80
C GLY A 192 20.36 -25.24 -9.97
N SER A 193 20.93 -25.02 -11.15
CA SER A 193 20.16 -24.85 -12.37
C SER A 193 19.70 -26.19 -12.93
N GLN A 194 18.58 -26.19 -13.69
CA GLN A 194 18.02 -27.34 -14.38
C GLN A 194 17.63 -28.53 -13.47
N VAL A 195 17.34 -28.22 -12.20
CA VAL A 195 16.89 -29.23 -11.23
C VAL A 195 15.37 -29.40 -11.32
N LYS A 196 14.90 -30.62 -11.07
CA LYS A 196 13.47 -30.92 -10.93
C LYS A 196 13.21 -31.50 -9.56
N ILE A 197 12.39 -30.83 -8.78
CA ILE A 197 11.89 -31.27 -7.47
C ILE A 197 10.42 -31.63 -7.63
N GLY A 198 10.05 -32.82 -7.23
CA GLY A 198 8.65 -33.28 -7.22
C GLY A 198 7.90 -32.80 -5.98
N ASN A 199 6.76 -33.44 -5.74
CA ASN A 199 5.92 -33.24 -4.56
C ASN A 199 6.36 -34.17 -3.41
N PHE A 200 6.26 -33.67 -2.18
CA PHE A 200 6.57 -34.33 -0.89
C PHE A 200 8.02 -34.73 -0.67
#